data_a737d7bd338ebcdeb702ea8ff5dea9db
#
_entry.id   a737d7bd338ebcdeb702ea8ff5dea9db
#
_cell.length_a   1.000
_cell.length_b   1.000
_cell.length_c   1.000
_cell.angle_alpha   90.00
_cell.angle_beta   90.00
_cell.angle_gamma   90.00
#
_symmetry.space_group_name_H-M   'P 1'
#
loop_
_entity.id
_entity.type
_entity.pdbx_description
1 polymer ?
#
loop_
_entity_poly.entity_id
_entity_poly.type
_entity_poly.pdbx_seq_one_letter_code
_entity_poly.pdbx_strand_id
1 'polypeptide(L)'
;MKTEIIATKGSRQWQGIPGIERSQSGRLWCTFFSGGPKEPDPANLILLCSSADDGTTWSEPSPIVDPPGATRAYDPALWRDPSGRMWLFYNVANLERRRWGLWAMHTDDPDASHPSWSDPQPIPMDVPFCFRLNKPTVLASGAWLLPVTHASQTPDDWFAFDRQLQGVAISHDQGCSWTLRGAIEAPRWALENMVVQHIDGSLTMLIRTNDGVLWSATSSDDGSTWSHARRTGLVNPGSRFFIRRLTCGRLLLINTPRPDARRGLYAYLGDNENDGRFTHRLLLDERDAVSYPDAVEGPSGVIRCVHDRDRQGVGEIILHSLEVDEILEQPLAPQDVLTINATPTDTRYL
;
A
#
# COMPACT_ATOMS: atom_id res chain seq x y z
N MET A 1 -18.92 -12.32 0.46
CA MET A 1 -17.70 -11.91 -0.28
C MET A 1 -17.72 -12.48 -1.69
N LYS A 2 -17.42 -11.67 -2.72
CA LYS A 2 -17.26 -12.08 -4.13
C LYS A 2 -15.78 -11.98 -4.50
N THR A 3 -15.28 -12.96 -5.27
CA THR A 3 -13.87 -12.98 -5.70
C THR A 3 -13.80 -13.07 -7.22
N GLU A 4 -12.96 -12.25 -7.85
CA GLU A 4 -12.79 -12.17 -9.30
C GLU A 4 -11.30 -12.02 -9.65
N ILE A 5 -10.91 -12.50 -10.81
CA ILE A 5 -9.56 -12.32 -11.35
C ILE A 5 -9.59 -11.13 -12.29
N ILE A 6 -8.87 -10.05 -11.94
CA ILE A 6 -8.71 -8.87 -12.80
C ILE A 6 -7.82 -9.20 -13.99
N ALA A 7 -6.68 -9.84 -13.72
CA ALA A 7 -5.71 -10.20 -14.75
C ALA A 7 -4.88 -11.41 -14.35
N THR A 8 -4.51 -12.22 -15.33
CA THR A 8 -3.41 -13.18 -15.23
C THR A 8 -2.22 -12.67 -16.03
N LYS A 9 -1.04 -13.19 -15.76
CA LYS A 9 0.14 -12.70 -16.49
C LYS A 9 0.11 -13.02 -18.00
N GLY A 10 -0.64 -14.05 -18.43
CA GLY A 10 -0.72 -14.46 -19.84
C GLY A 10 0.68 -14.81 -20.37
N SER A 11 1.10 -14.15 -21.47
CA SER A 11 2.42 -14.30 -22.07
C SER A 11 3.53 -13.52 -21.33
N ARG A 12 3.20 -12.65 -20.37
CA ARG A 12 4.18 -11.93 -19.55
C ARG A 12 4.89 -12.90 -18.61
N GLN A 13 6.15 -12.65 -18.29
CA GLN A 13 6.93 -13.57 -17.45
C GLN A 13 6.70 -13.33 -15.97
N TRP A 14 6.37 -12.10 -15.59
CA TRP A 14 6.17 -11.65 -14.22
C TRP A 14 5.12 -10.55 -14.16
N GLN A 15 4.31 -10.50 -13.08
CA GLN A 15 3.48 -9.35 -12.72
C GLN A 15 3.09 -9.40 -11.25
N GLY A 16 2.79 -8.23 -10.65
CA GLY A 16 2.34 -8.15 -9.26
C GLY A 16 2.25 -6.72 -8.74
N ILE A 17 2.08 -6.61 -7.44
CA ILE A 17 2.05 -5.37 -6.66
C ILE A 17 0.94 -4.44 -7.14
N PRO A 18 -0.33 -4.86 -6.99
CA PRO A 18 -1.46 -4.09 -7.45
C PRO A 18 -1.78 -2.90 -6.54
N GLY A 19 -2.48 -1.93 -7.13
CA GLY A 19 -3.19 -0.86 -6.46
C GLY A 19 -4.58 -0.69 -7.07
N ILE A 20 -5.58 -0.35 -6.25
CA ILE A 20 -6.96 -0.14 -6.69
C ILE A 20 -7.46 1.22 -6.22
N GLU A 21 -8.26 1.88 -7.05
CA GLU A 21 -8.97 3.09 -6.65
C GLU A 21 -10.32 3.17 -7.38
N ARG A 22 -11.21 4.00 -6.83
CA ARG A 22 -12.56 4.20 -7.35
C ARG A 22 -12.78 5.67 -7.67
N SER A 23 -13.22 5.95 -8.89
CA SER A 23 -13.64 7.29 -9.29
C SER A 23 -14.94 7.70 -8.61
N GLN A 24 -15.32 8.96 -8.76
CA GLN A 24 -16.54 9.47 -8.15
C GLN A 24 -17.80 8.82 -8.72
N SER A 25 -17.85 8.54 -10.02
CA SER A 25 -18.99 7.87 -10.67
C SER A 25 -19.07 6.37 -10.36
N GLY A 26 -17.98 5.78 -9.85
CA GLY A 26 -17.95 4.38 -9.49
C GLY A 26 -17.04 3.50 -10.34
N ARG A 27 -16.41 4.04 -11.40
CA ARG A 27 -15.44 3.28 -12.16
C ARG A 27 -14.29 2.85 -11.26
N LEU A 28 -13.98 1.55 -11.28
CA LEU A 28 -12.80 1.02 -10.62
C LEU A 28 -11.60 1.11 -11.56
N TRP A 29 -10.46 1.47 -10.99
CA TRP A 29 -9.16 1.49 -11.63
C TRP A 29 -8.23 0.55 -10.89
N CYS A 30 -7.52 -0.30 -11.63
CA CYS A 30 -6.51 -1.18 -11.08
C CYS A 30 -5.20 -0.98 -11.83
N THR A 31 -4.12 -0.86 -11.08
CA THR A 31 -2.76 -0.75 -11.59
C THR A 31 -1.91 -1.85 -10.98
N PHE A 32 -0.91 -2.31 -11.70
CA PHE A 32 0.14 -3.21 -11.24
C PHE A 32 1.34 -3.07 -12.16
N PHE A 33 2.48 -3.62 -11.79
CA PHE A 33 3.60 -3.60 -12.72
C PHE A 33 3.99 -5.00 -13.19
N SER A 34 4.67 -5.04 -14.33
CA SER A 34 5.03 -6.25 -15.06
C SER A 34 6.30 -5.99 -15.85
N GLY A 35 6.65 -6.91 -16.75
CA GLY A 35 7.81 -6.79 -17.64
C GLY A 35 9.07 -7.41 -17.06
N GLY A 36 9.83 -8.09 -17.94
CA GLY A 36 10.98 -8.87 -17.54
C GLY A 36 10.62 -10.15 -16.79
N PRO A 37 11.62 -10.98 -16.47
CA PRO A 37 11.40 -12.27 -15.78
C PRO A 37 11.15 -12.12 -14.27
N LYS A 38 11.45 -10.96 -13.68
CA LYS A 38 11.38 -10.70 -12.23
C LYS A 38 11.38 -9.20 -11.91
N GLU A 39 11.43 -8.89 -10.64
CA GLU A 39 11.84 -7.58 -10.11
C GLU A 39 13.14 -7.70 -9.30
N PRO A 40 14.08 -6.73 -9.39
CA PRO A 40 14.09 -5.64 -10.35
C PRO A 40 14.55 -6.09 -11.74
N ASP A 41 13.96 -5.50 -12.78
CA ASP A 41 14.36 -5.70 -14.18
C ASP A 41 14.19 -4.37 -14.95
N PRO A 42 15.10 -4.00 -15.88
CA PRO A 42 14.95 -2.79 -16.69
C PRO A 42 13.65 -2.74 -17.50
N ALA A 43 13.09 -3.89 -17.86
CA ALA A 43 11.84 -3.99 -18.58
C ALA A 43 10.58 -3.84 -17.70
N ASN A 44 10.72 -3.59 -16.40
CA ASN A 44 9.53 -3.36 -15.58
C ASN A 44 8.83 -2.06 -15.96
N LEU A 45 7.52 -2.16 -16.22
CA LEU A 45 6.63 -1.11 -16.64
C LEU A 45 5.31 -1.18 -15.86
N ILE A 46 4.56 -0.09 -15.81
CA ILE A 46 3.29 -0.04 -15.11
C ILE A 46 2.13 -0.23 -16.08
N LEU A 47 1.23 -1.14 -15.71
CA LEU A 47 0.00 -1.42 -16.41
C LEU A 47 -1.19 -0.81 -15.68
N LEU A 48 -2.20 -0.44 -16.44
CA LEU A 48 -3.46 0.11 -15.97
C LEU A 48 -4.63 -0.59 -16.66
N CYS A 49 -5.67 -0.90 -15.90
CA CYS A 49 -6.96 -1.36 -16.42
C CYS A 49 -8.11 -0.76 -15.61
N SER A 50 -9.32 -0.82 -16.13
CA SER A 50 -10.50 -0.28 -15.46
C SER A 50 -11.73 -1.16 -15.65
N SER A 51 -12.69 -1.00 -14.74
CA SER A 51 -14.02 -1.62 -14.79
C SER A 51 -15.08 -0.55 -14.65
N ALA A 52 -16.09 -0.60 -15.51
CA ALA A 52 -17.25 0.30 -15.45
C ALA A 52 -18.49 -0.36 -14.82
N ASP A 53 -18.39 -1.63 -14.43
CA ASP A 53 -19.47 -2.47 -13.92
C ASP A 53 -19.16 -3.06 -12.54
N ASP A 54 -18.50 -2.22 -11.72
CA ASP A 54 -18.18 -2.49 -10.32
C ASP A 54 -17.30 -3.75 -10.10
N GLY A 55 -16.39 -4.00 -11.05
CA GLY A 55 -15.40 -5.08 -10.98
C GLY A 55 -15.82 -6.38 -11.66
N THR A 56 -17.01 -6.42 -12.32
CA THR A 56 -17.48 -7.63 -12.97
C THR A 56 -16.70 -7.93 -14.25
N THR A 57 -16.41 -6.91 -15.06
CA THR A 57 -15.54 -7.02 -16.23
C THR A 57 -14.44 -5.94 -16.19
N TRP A 58 -13.30 -6.24 -16.79
CA TRP A 58 -12.14 -5.37 -16.81
C TRP A 58 -11.63 -5.17 -18.23
N SER A 59 -11.16 -3.96 -18.52
CA SER A 59 -10.43 -3.70 -19.76
C SER A 59 -9.11 -4.48 -19.76
N GLU A 60 -8.58 -4.78 -20.94
CA GLU A 60 -7.25 -5.35 -21.06
C GLU A 60 -6.20 -4.41 -20.42
N PRO A 61 -5.29 -4.93 -19.57
CA PRO A 61 -4.22 -4.14 -19.00
C PRO A 61 -3.30 -3.56 -20.09
N SER A 62 -3.13 -2.25 -20.08
CA SER A 62 -2.29 -1.53 -21.05
C SER A 62 -1.19 -0.72 -20.35
N PRO A 63 -0.02 -0.53 -20.97
CA PRO A 63 1.05 0.29 -20.42
C PRO A 63 0.59 1.74 -20.20
N ILE A 64 0.81 2.27 -19.00
CA ILE A 64 0.61 3.69 -18.63
C ILE A 64 1.94 4.38 -18.37
N VAL A 65 2.94 3.65 -17.86
CA VAL A 65 4.31 4.14 -17.68
C VAL A 65 5.28 3.07 -18.15
N ASP A 66 6.01 3.38 -19.21
CA ASP A 66 7.02 2.51 -19.84
C ASP A 66 8.29 3.33 -20.13
N PRO A 67 9.16 3.51 -19.14
CA PRO A 67 10.35 4.33 -19.32
C PRO A 67 11.39 3.64 -20.19
N PRO A 68 12.14 4.39 -21.02
CA PRO A 68 13.09 3.81 -21.96
C PRO A 68 14.41 3.36 -21.29
N GLY A 69 15.10 2.46 -21.96
CA GLY A 69 16.48 2.03 -21.66
C GLY A 69 16.59 1.23 -20.35
N ALA A 70 17.59 1.54 -19.53
CA ALA A 70 17.86 0.86 -18.25
C ALA A 70 17.01 1.39 -17.09
N THR A 71 15.94 2.09 -17.39
CA THR A 71 15.03 2.69 -16.39
C THR A 71 13.81 1.81 -16.26
N ARG A 72 13.45 1.46 -15.03
CA ARG A 72 12.22 0.72 -14.68
C ARG A 72 11.21 1.62 -13.96
N ALA A 73 9.93 1.33 -14.12
CA ALA A 73 8.85 1.86 -13.29
C ALA A 73 8.21 0.73 -12.47
N TYR A 74 7.92 1.00 -11.18
CA TYR A 74 7.48 -0.05 -10.25
C TYR A 74 6.68 0.49 -9.07
N ASP A 75 6.06 -0.40 -8.31
CA ASP A 75 5.23 -0.13 -7.14
C ASP A 75 4.21 0.99 -7.35
N PRO A 76 3.31 0.85 -8.33
CA PRO A 76 2.30 1.86 -8.57
C PRO A 76 1.28 1.92 -7.42
N ALA A 77 0.70 3.10 -7.18
CA ALA A 77 -0.50 3.24 -6.38
C ALA A 77 -1.42 4.29 -6.98
N LEU A 78 -2.64 3.88 -7.19
CA LEU A 78 -3.75 4.77 -7.50
C LEU A 78 -4.28 5.40 -6.22
N TRP A 79 -4.65 6.64 -6.30
CA TRP A 79 -5.27 7.35 -5.20
C TRP A 79 -6.15 8.48 -5.71
N ARG A 80 -7.40 8.52 -5.25
CA ARG A 80 -8.31 9.61 -5.54
C ARG A 80 -8.23 10.63 -4.41
N ASP A 81 -7.85 11.86 -4.75
CA ASP A 81 -7.79 12.94 -3.79
C ASP A 81 -9.18 13.47 -3.41
N PRO A 82 -9.30 14.31 -2.37
CA PRO A 82 -10.59 14.88 -1.94
C PRO A 82 -11.30 15.72 -3.00
N SER A 83 -10.60 16.22 -4.02
CA SER A 83 -11.21 16.96 -5.12
C SER A 83 -11.82 16.06 -6.20
N GLY A 84 -11.51 14.75 -6.16
CA GLY A 84 -11.96 13.75 -7.14
C GLY A 84 -10.93 13.43 -8.23
N ARG A 85 -9.79 14.12 -8.25
CA ARG A 85 -8.68 13.85 -9.17
C ARG A 85 -8.08 12.48 -8.87
N MET A 86 -7.79 11.71 -9.91
CA MET A 86 -7.11 10.41 -9.78
C MET A 86 -5.61 10.58 -9.99
N TRP A 87 -4.84 10.23 -8.99
CA TRP A 87 -3.38 10.21 -9.01
C TRP A 87 -2.86 8.80 -9.23
N LEU A 88 -1.78 8.71 -9.99
CA LEU A 88 -0.91 7.53 -10.07
C LEU A 88 0.46 7.91 -9.53
N PHE A 89 0.78 7.44 -8.33
CA PHE A 89 2.11 7.53 -7.75
C PHE A 89 2.89 6.27 -8.09
N TYR A 90 4.18 6.41 -8.37
CA TYR A 90 5.04 5.27 -8.67
C TYR A 90 6.51 5.60 -8.43
N ASN A 91 7.33 4.57 -8.40
CA ASN A 91 8.77 4.70 -8.30
C ASN A 91 9.41 4.52 -9.67
N VAL A 92 10.52 5.20 -9.87
CA VAL A 92 11.39 5.05 -11.03
C VAL A 92 12.80 4.74 -10.56
N ALA A 93 13.44 3.75 -11.18
CA ALA A 93 14.84 3.44 -10.92
C ALA A 93 15.61 3.26 -12.24
N ASN A 94 16.69 4.03 -12.41
CA ASN A 94 17.67 3.75 -13.45
C ASN A 94 18.76 2.87 -12.85
N LEU A 95 18.78 1.60 -13.25
CA LEU A 95 19.63 0.58 -12.65
C LEU A 95 21.13 0.77 -12.99
N GLU A 96 21.45 1.29 -14.18
CA GLU A 96 22.83 1.57 -14.57
C GLU A 96 23.40 2.78 -13.84
N ARG A 97 22.61 3.86 -13.75
CA ARG A 97 23.01 5.12 -13.11
C ARG A 97 22.78 5.11 -11.60
N ARG A 98 22.15 4.07 -11.08
CA ARG A 98 21.78 3.92 -9.65
C ARG A 98 21.04 5.14 -9.12
N ARG A 99 20.00 5.55 -9.83
CA ARG A 99 19.15 6.67 -9.47
C ARG A 99 17.72 6.18 -9.23
N TRP A 100 17.16 6.60 -8.12
CA TRP A 100 15.78 6.30 -7.71
C TRP A 100 15.03 7.59 -7.49
N GLY A 101 13.73 7.56 -7.74
CA GLY A 101 12.89 8.73 -7.51
C GLY A 101 11.41 8.38 -7.43
N LEU A 102 10.69 9.25 -6.75
CA LEU A 102 9.24 9.26 -6.72
C LEU A 102 8.72 10.06 -7.90
N TRP A 103 7.67 9.56 -8.51
CA TRP A 103 6.99 10.21 -9.63
C TRP A 103 5.49 10.15 -9.43
N ALA A 104 4.78 11.11 -9.99
CA ALA A 104 3.34 11.13 -10.04
C ALA A 104 2.84 11.65 -11.38
N MET A 105 1.66 11.22 -11.75
CA MET A 105 0.82 11.78 -12.80
C MET A 105 -0.63 11.73 -12.34
N HIS A 106 -1.50 12.50 -12.95
CA HIS A 106 -2.91 12.52 -12.57
C HIS A 106 -3.83 12.73 -13.75
N THR A 107 -5.11 12.41 -13.56
CA THR A 107 -6.20 12.83 -14.45
C THR A 107 -7.25 13.55 -13.64
N ASP A 108 -7.75 14.67 -14.19
CA ASP A 108 -8.82 15.45 -13.58
C ASP A 108 -10.22 14.85 -13.89
N ASP A 109 -10.31 14.03 -14.92
CA ASP A 109 -11.54 13.34 -15.30
C ASP A 109 -11.31 11.83 -15.44
N PRO A 110 -11.24 11.09 -14.29
CA PRO A 110 -11.07 9.64 -14.32
C PRO A 110 -12.29 8.88 -14.84
N ASP A 111 -13.41 9.58 -15.07
CA ASP A 111 -14.66 9.02 -15.56
C ASP A 111 -14.87 9.20 -17.06
N ALA A 112 -14.02 9.97 -17.73
CA ALA A 112 -14.02 10.06 -19.19
C ALA A 112 -13.88 8.68 -19.85
N SER A 113 -14.40 8.51 -21.04
CA SER A 113 -14.24 7.28 -21.83
C SER A 113 -12.75 7.00 -22.13
N HIS A 114 -11.98 8.06 -22.34
CA HIS A 114 -10.53 8.04 -22.56
C HIS A 114 -9.89 9.13 -21.71
N PRO A 115 -9.60 8.86 -20.42
CA PRO A 115 -9.01 9.85 -19.53
C PRO A 115 -7.66 10.34 -20.03
N SER A 116 -7.48 11.65 -20.04
CA SER A 116 -6.18 12.26 -20.33
C SER A 116 -5.37 12.33 -19.03
N TRP A 117 -4.20 11.73 -19.03
CA TRP A 117 -3.26 11.81 -17.93
C TRP A 117 -2.26 12.95 -18.15
N SER A 118 -1.90 13.64 -17.08
CA SER A 118 -0.85 14.64 -17.12
C SER A 118 0.49 14.02 -17.51
N ASP A 119 1.43 14.83 -17.95
CA ASP A 119 2.82 14.41 -18.07
C ASP A 119 3.35 13.95 -16.70
N PRO A 120 4.16 12.87 -16.65
CA PRO A 120 4.80 12.42 -15.44
C PRO A 120 5.69 13.50 -14.82
N GLN A 121 5.53 13.74 -13.51
CA GLN A 121 6.32 14.72 -12.77
C GLN A 121 7.09 14.02 -11.64
N PRO A 122 8.39 14.33 -11.46
CA PRO A 122 9.12 13.88 -10.30
C PRO A 122 8.61 14.56 -9.04
N ILE A 123 8.61 13.84 -7.92
CA ILE A 123 8.40 14.40 -6.58
C ILE A 123 9.78 14.50 -5.93
N PRO A 124 10.42 15.68 -5.96
CA PRO A 124 11.77 15.85 -5.45
C PRO A 124 11.79 15.73 -3.93
N MET A 125 12.77 15.00 -3.41
CA MET A 125 13.06 14.90 -1.98
C MET A 125 14.51 15.33 -1.74
N ASP A 126 14.75 16.04 -0.65
CA ASP A 126 16.09 16.50 -0.27
C ASP A 126 16.91 15.37 0.39
N VAL A 127 16.95 14.24 -0.28
CA VAL A 127 17.75 13.05 0.09
C VAL A 127 18.18 12.29 -1.17
N PRO A 128 19.36 11.66 -1.17
CA PRO A 128 19.87 10.95 -2.35
C PRO A 128 19.08 9.71 -2.74
N PHE A 129 18.30 9.15 -1.81
CA PHE A 129 17.50 7.96 -2.03
C PHE A 129 16.16 8.08 -1.32
N CYS A 130 15.08 8.04 -2.08
CA CYS A 130 13.71 8.04 -1.55
C CYS A 130 12.81 7.29 -2.51
N PHE A 131 11.91 6.50 -1.97
CA PHE A 131 10.84 5.86 -2.72
C PHE A 131 9.59 5.67 -1.84
N ARG A 132 8.49 5.49 -2.48
CA ARG A 132 7.18 5.30 -1.89
C ARG A 132 6.62 3.93 -2.27
N LEU A 133 5.81 3.33 -1.43
CA LEU A 133 5.28 1.98 -1.66
C LEU A 133 3.79 1.85 -1.31
N ASN A 134 3.14 2.93 -0.84
CA ASN A 134 1.71 2.95 -0.48
C ASN A 134 1.06 4.30 -0.86
N LYS A 135 -0.29 4.34 -0.87
CA LYS A 135 -1.05 5.55 -1.19
C LYS A 135 -1.10 6.55 -0.03
N PRO A 136 -1.37 7.84 -0.31
CA PRO A 136 -1.46 8.87 0.71
C PRO A 136 -2.58 8.66 1.73
N THR A 137 -2.40 9.26 2.91
CA THR A 137 -3.44 9.48 3.91
C THR A 137 -3.73 10.97 3.99
N VAL A 138 -5.01 11.35 3.96
CA VAL A 138 -5.45 12.73 4.20
C VAL A 138 -5.76 12.87 5.68
N LEU A 139 -5.15 13.86 6.32
CA LEU A 139 -5.40 14.18 7.73
C LEU A 139 -6.64 15.06 7.90
N ALA A 140 -7.16 15.12 9.12
CA ALA A 140 -8.26 16.02 9.49
C ALA A 140 -7.89 17.50 9.27
N SER A 141 -6.60 17.86 9.34
CA SER A 141 -6.08 19.18 8.99
C SER A 141 -6.12 19.50 7.49
N GLY A 142 -6.40 18.51 6.63
CA GLY A 142 -6.35 18.61 5.18
C GLY A 142 -4.96 18.35 4.58
N ALA A 143 -3.94 18.14 5.39
CA ALA A 143 -2.61 17.77 4.91
C ALA A 143 -2.61 16.35 4.32
N TRP A 144 -1.79 16.12 3.29
CA TRP A 144 -1.59 14.81 2.67
C TRP A 144 -0.27 14.24 3.14
N LEU A 145 -0.31 13.02 3.64
CA LEU A 145 0.88 12.26 4.04
C LEU A 145 1.10 11.11 3.06
N LEU A 146 2.16 11.21 2.26
CA LEU A 146 2.61 10.13 1.38
C LEU A 146 3.67 9.32 2.13
N PRO A 147 3.43 8.04 2.43
CA PRO A 147 4.40 7.20 3.11
C PRO A 147 5.65 7.00 2.25
N VAL A 148 6.83 7.16 2.84
CA VAL A 148 8.11 7.00 2.12
C VAL A 148 9.12 6.22 2.95
N THR A 149 9.99 5.51 2.23
CA THR A 149 11.24 4.99 2.75
C THR A 149 12.38 5.75 2.10
N HIS A 150 13.36 6.18 2.89
CA HIS A 150 14.47 6.99 2.41
C HIS A 150 15.80 6.61 3.05
N ALA A 151 16.90 7.18 2.54
CA ALA A 151 18.22 6.99 3.12
C ALA A 151 19.12 8.21 2.80
N SER A 152 20.10 8.44 3.67
CA SER A 152 21.11 9.48 3.51
C SER A 152 22.16 9.17 2.44
N GLN A 153 22.13 7.95 1.90
CA GLN A 153 23.02 7.51 0.81
C GLN A 153 22.27 6.55 -0.14
N THR A 154 22.70 6.51 -1.38
CA THR A 154 22.21 5.53 -2.35
C THR A 154 22.80 4.17 -2.03
N PRO A 155 21.99 3.11 -1.84
CA PRO A 155 22.48 1.79 -1.51
C PRO A 155 23.25 1.15 -2.67
N ASP A 156 24.30 0.39 -2.35
CA ASP A 156 25.04 -0.44 -3.32
C ASP A 156 24.23 -1.66 -3.74
N ASP A 157 23.67 -2.34 -2.75
CA ASP A 157 22.71 -3.42 -2.91
C ASP A 157 21.48 -3.10 -2.07
N TRP A 158 20.34 -2.90 -2.75
CA TRP A 158 19.09 -2.59 -2.09
C TRP A 158 18.63 -3.69 -1.12
N PHE A 159 18.81 -4.94 -1.47
CA PHE A 159 18.35 -6.07 -0.66
C PHE A 159 19.25 -6.34 0.55
N ALA A 160 20.52 -5.95 0.47
CA ALA A 160 21.47 -6.01 1.59
C ALA A 160 21.52 -4.73 2.44
N PHE A 161 20.83 -3.67 2.00
CA PHE A 161 20.87 -2.37 2.65
C PHE A 161 19.96 -2.34 3.88
N ASP A 162 20.53 -2.13 5.06
CA ASP A 162 19.85 -2.17 6.36
C ASP A 162 19.72 -0.79 7.06
N ARG A 163 19.98 0.29 6.31
CA ARG A 163 19.94 1.68 6.82
C ARG A 163 18.78 2.47 6.23
N GLN A 164 17.68 1.80 5.93
CA GLN A 164 16.47 2.47 5.49
C GLN A 164 15.82 3.20 6.67
N LEU A 165 15.43 4.43 6.41
CA LEU A 165 14.66 5.27 7.32
C LEU A 165 13.21 5.33 6.84
N GLN A 166 12.29 5.32 7.78
CA GLN A 166 10.87 5.46 7.49
C GLN A 166 10.43 6.89 7.79
N GLY A 167 9.61 7.43 6.90
CA GLY A 167 9.11 8.78 7.03
C GLY A 167 7.85 9.00 6.19
N VAL A 168 7.47 10.25 6.07
CA VAL A 168 6.38 10.72 5.23
C VAL A 168 6.82 11.95 4.43
N ALA A 169 6.33 12.05 3.21
CA ALA A 169 6.31 13.32 2.50
C ALA A 169 4.97 14.00 2.79
N ILE A 170 5.01 15.21 3.35
CA ILE A 170 3.82 16.00 3.71
C ILE A 170 3.59 17.07 2.66
N SER A 171 2.35 17.18 2.19
CA SER A 171 1.87 18.27 1.36
C SER A 171 0.75 19.02 2.07
N HIS A 172 0.85 20.36 2.10
CA HIS A 172 -0.18 21.27 2.60
C HIS A 172 -0.88 22.04 1.48
N ASP A 173 -0.51 21.79 0.22
CA ASP A 173 -0.94 22.49 -0.97
C ASP A 173 -1.49 21.54 -2.05
N GLN A 174 -2.14 20.46 -1.61
CA GLN A 174 -2.82 19.49 -2.46
C GLN A 174 -1.88 18.81 -3.48
N GLY A 175 -0.65 18.49 -3.05
CA GLY A 175 0.31 17.76 -3.85
C GLY A 175 1.19 18.64 -4.76
N CYS A 176 1.05 19.98 -4.72
CA CYS A 176 1.91 20.87 -5.48
C CYS A 176 3.36 20.87 -4.97
N SER A 177 3.55 20.75 -3.65
CA SER A 177 4.86 20.59 -3.04
C SER A 177 4.84 19.55 -1.91
N TRP A 178 6.00 18.97 -1.62
CA TRP A 178 6.16 17.93 -0.63
C TRP A 178 7.40 18.17 0.24
N THR A 179 7.26 17.95 1.53
CA THR A 179 8.36 18.08 2.48
C THR A 179 8.56 16.77 3.22
N LEU A 180 9.78 16.23 3.20
CA LEU A 180 10.13 15.02 3.92
C LEU A 180 10.14 15.26 5.43
N ARG A 181 9.49 14.38 6.20
CA ARG A 181 9.48 14.36 7.65
C ARG A 181 9.64 12.93 8.17
N GLY A 182 10.29 12.84 9.32
CA GLY A 182 10.61 11.55 9.94
C GLY A 182 11.87 10.92 9.37
N ALA A 183 12.66 10.35 10.29
CA ALA A 183 13.83 9.53 10.01
C ALA A 183 13.82 8.37 11.01
N ILE A 184 12.79 7.54 10.95
CA ILE A 184 12.51 6.50 11.92
C ILE A 184 13.32 5.27 11.54
N GLU A 185 14.22 4.88 12.43
CA GLU A 185 14.94 3.61 12.34
C GLU A 185 14.03 2.47 12.81
N ALA A 186 13.98 1.40 12.05
CA ALA A 186 13.40 0.13 12.47
C ALA A 186 14.50 -0.94 12.45
N PRO A 187 14.36 -2.01 13.23
CA PRO A 187 15.42 -3.03 13.28
C PRO A 187 15.53 -3.72 11.91
N ARG A 188 16.78 -3.87 11.47
CA ARG A 188 17.14 -4.54 10.24
C ARG A 188 16.46 -3.88 9.02
N TRP A 189 16.25 -4.66 7.96
CA TRP A 189 15.60 -4.23 6.75
C TRP A 189 14.12 -3.89 6.97
N ALA A 190 13.73 -2.66 6.65
CA ALA A 190 12.38 -2.14 6.85
C ALA A 190 11.96 -1.22 5.71
N LEU A 191 10.70 -1.33 5.28
CA LEU A 191 10.12 -0.50 4.23
C LEU A 191 8.59 -0.57 4.22
N GLU A 192 7.94 0.07 3.23
CA GLU A 192 6.50 -0.04 2.94
C GLU A 192 5.64 0.34 4.15
N ASN A 193 5.95 1.48 4.77
CA ASN A 193 5.11 1.96 5.85
C ASN A 193 3.75 2.47 5.34
N MET A 194 2.76 2.47 6.23
CA MET A 194 1.48 3.15 6.07
C MET A 194 1.12 3.92 7.33
N VAL A 195 0.42 5.04 7.16
CA VAL A 195 0.00 5.92 8.25
C VAL A 195 -1.52 5.92 8.37
N VAL A 196 -2.00 5.83 9.61
CA VAL A 196 -3.41 6.08 9.94
C VAL A 196 -3.52 7.18 10.98
N GLN A 197 -4.57 7.99 10.88
CA GLN A 197 -4.94 8.95 11.91
C GLN A 197 -5.97 8.34 12.84
N HIS A 198 -5.72 8.45 14.15
CA HIS A 198 -6.64 8.04 15.20
C HIS A 198 -7.73 9.09 15.45
N ILE A 199 -8.77 8.70 16.18
CA ILE A 199 -9.92 9.58 16.49
C ILE A 199 -9.46 10.79 17.31
N ASP A 200 -8.45 10.63 18.16
CA ASP A 200 -7.86 11.70 18.96
C ASP A 200 -6.91 12.64 18.17
N GLY A 201 -6.75 12.40 16.87
CA GLY A 201 -5.89 13.15 15.98
C GLY A 201 -4.44 12.65 15.92
N SER A 202 -4.02 11.79 16.84
CA SER A 202 -2.68 11.19 16.80
C SER A 202 -2.50 10.28 15.55
N LEU A 203 -1.26 10.07 15.15
CA LEU A 203 -0.92 9.22 14.03
C LEU A 203 -0.20 7.95 14.49
N THR A 204 -0.49 6.85 13.83
CA THR A 204 0.35 5.65 13.88
C THR A 204 0.87 5.33 12.48
N MET A 205 2.18 5.21 12.38
CA MET A 205 2.86 4.61 11.23
C MET A 205 3.09 3.13 11.54
N LEU A 206 2.54 2.23 10.73
CA LEU A 206 2.93 0.83 10.71
C LEU A 206 4.05 0.63 9.69
N ILE A 207 5.03 -0.20 10.03
CA ILE A 207 6.26 -0.42 9.26
C ILE A 207 6.43 -1.91 9.00
N ARG A 208 6.54 -2.30 7.73
CA ARG A 208 6.94 -3.65 7.35
C ARG A 208 8.42 -3.86 7.69
N THR A 209 8.72 -4.99 8.32
CA THR A 209 10.08 -5.43 8.63
C THR A 209 10.27 -6.90 8.26
N ASN A 210 11.51 -7.39 8.32
CA ASN A 210 11.79 -8.83 8.24
C ASN A 210 11.95 -9.50 9.63
N ASP A 211 11.34 -8.90 10.66
CA ASP A 211 11.38 -9.37 12.06
C ASP A 211 10.20 -10.29 12.43
N GLY A 212 9.42 -10.74 11.44
CA GLY A 212 8.24 -11.58 11.63
C GLY A 212 7.00 -10.85 12.14
N VAL A 213 7.10 -9.54 12.43
CA VAL A 213 6.00 -8.66 12.84
C VAL A 213 6.13 -7.29 12.20
N LEU A 214 5.02 -6.55 12.17
CA LEU A 214 5.07 -5.12 11.89
C LEU A 214 5.64 -4.36 13.10
N TRP A 215 6.27 -3.23 12.82
CA TRP A 215 6.69 -2.25 13.82
C TRP A 215 5.83 -1.00 13.70
N SER A 216 5.83 -0.15 14.72
CA SER A 216 5.06 1.09 14.71
C SER A 216 5.83 2.25 15.30
N ALA A 217 5.53 3.46 14.81
CA ALA A 217 5.91 4.73 15.42
C ALA A 217 4.68 5.64 15.48
N THR A 218 4.66 6.59 16.40
CA THR A 218 3.53 7.50 16.62
C THR A 218 3.94 8.95 16.46
N SER A 219 3.00 9.78 16.08
CA SER A 219 3.13 11.25 15.99
C SER A 219 1.90 11.92 16.59
N SER A 220 2.09 13.07 17.24
CA SER A 220 1.02 13.91 17.78
C SER A 220 1.01 15.33 17.18
N ASP A 221 1.74 15.55 16.10
CA ASP A 221 1.96 16.84 15.45
C ASP A 221 1.85 16.73 13.91
N ASP A 222 0.82 16.03 13.45
CA ASP A 222 0.51 15.82 12.03
C ASP A 222 1.68 15.23 11.22
N GLY A 223 2.51 14.39 11.86
CA GLY A 223 3.63 13.71 11.20
C GLY A 223 4.91 14.54 11.10
N SER A 224 4.97 15.70 11.76
CA SER A 224 6.17 16.54 11.79
C SER A 224 7.31 15.89 12.56
N THR A 225 6.98 15.25 13.70
CA THR A 225 7.92 14.45 14.50
C THR A 225 7.33 13.07 14.83
N TRP A 226 8.20 12.11 15.11
CA TRP A 226 7.82 10.72 15.33
C TRP A 226 8.55 10.11 16.52
N SER A 227 7.89 9.22 17.23
CA SER A 227 8.52 8.40 18.26
C SER A 227 9.54 7.42 17.66
N HIS A 228 10.38 6.82 18.51
CA HIS A 228 11.12 5.63 18.12
C HIS A 228 10.17 4.50 17.72
N ALA A 229 10.58 3.69 16.74
CA ALA A 229 9.82 2.53 16.34
C ALA A 229 9.79 1.47 17.45
N ARG A 230 8.65 0.78 17.57
CA ARG A 230 8.42 -0.29 18.53
C ARG A 230 7.79 -1.50 17.84
N ARG A 231 8.07 -2.67 18.37
CA ARG A 231 7.46 -3.92 17.92
C ARG A 231 5.97 -3.92 18.25
N THR A 232 5.14 -4.40 17.32
CA THR A 232 3.69 -4.57 17.53
C THR A 232 3.34 -6.05 17.76
N GLY A 233 2.06 -6.32 18.10
CA GLY A 233 1.50 -7.68 18.09
C GLY A 233 1.04 -8.18 16.73
N LEU A 234 1.29 -7.44 15.65
CA LEU A 234 0.83 -7.75 14.31
C LEU A 234 1.84 -8.62 13.57
N VAL A 235 1.64 -9.94 13.58
CA VAL A 235 2.48 -10.90 12.84
C VAL A 235 2.42 -10.59 11.34
N ASN A 236 3.60 -10.61 10.67
CA ASN A 236 3.72 -10.34 9.24
C ASN A 236 4.98 -11.02 8.67
N PRO A 237 4.93 -11.67 7.49
CA PRO A 237 6.07 -12.42 6.90
C PRO A 237 7.07 -11.52 6.16
N GLY A 238 7.20 -10.26 6.49
CA GLY A 238 7.95 -9.32 5.66
C GLY A 238 7.25 -9.07 4.31
N SER A 239 5.94 -8.85 4.33
CA SER A 239 5.13 -8.50 3.16
C SER A 239 4.41 -7.18 3.36
N ARG A 240 4.13 -6.46 2.27
CA ARG A 240 3.29 -5.28 2.32
C ARG A 240 1.92 -5.65 2.89
N PHE A 241 1.37 -4.77 3.68
CA PHE A 241 0.04 -4.80 4.27
C PHE A 241 -0.73 -3.56 3.82
N PHE A 242 -2.01 -3.51 4.13
CA PHE A 242 -2.85 -2.32 3.94
C PHE A 242 -3.55 -1.96 5.24
N ILE A 243 -3.59 -0.68 5.60
CA ILE A 243 -4.37 -0.18 6.74
C ILE A 243 -5.02 1.15 6.38
N ARG A 244 -6.30 1.29 6.70
CA ARG A 244 -7.05 2.53 6.49
C ARG A 244 -8.25 2.61 7.43
N ARG A 245 -8.68 3.83 7.78
CA ARG A 245 -9.96 4.06 8.45
C ARG A 245 -11.07 4.03 7.42
N LEU A 246 -12.11 3.25 7.70
CA LEU A 246 -13.35 3.17 6.93
C LEU A 246 -14.31 4.30 7.31
N THR A 247 -15.30 4.56 6.47
CA THR A 247 -16.35 5.56 6.71
C THR A 247 -17.18 5.26 7.96
N CYS A 248 -17.30 4.00 8.35
CA CYS A 248 -17.94 3.59 9.61
C CYS A 248 -17.10 3.88 10.87
N GLY A 249 -15.91 4.48 10.71
CA GLY A 249 -15.00 4.82 11.82
C GLY A 249 -14.03 3.71 12.24
N ARG A 250 -14.22 2.46 11.80
CA ARG A 250 -13.35 1.33 12.13
C ARG A 250 -12.06 1.34 11.29
N LEU A 251 -10.97 0.83 11.85
CA LEU A 251 -9.77 0.53 11.09
C LEU A 251 -9.92 -0.80 10.35
N LEU A 252 -9.63 -0.81 9.06
CA LEU A 252 -9.42 -2.00 8.26
C LEU A 252 -7.93 -2.26 8.14
N LEU A 253 -7.47 -3.46 8.54
CA LEU A 253 -6.11 -3.96 8.29
C LEU A 253 -6.22 -5.18 7.38
N ILE A 254 -5.48 -5.19 6.26
CA ILE A 254 -5.36 -6.38 5.41
C ILE A 254 -3.92 -6.87 5.50
N ASN A 255 -3.75 -8.09 6.01
CA ASN A 255 -2.44 -8.60 6.40
C ASN A 255 -2.40 -10.14 6.33
N THR A 256 -1.20 -10.68 6.24
CA THR A 256 -0.90 -12.11 6.34
C THR A 256 -0.37 -12.40 7.74
N PRO A 257 -1.08 -13.18 8.59
CA PRO A 257 -0.70 -13.40 9.99
C PRO A 257 0.22 -14.62 10.14
N ARG A 258 1.27 -14.69 9.35
CA ARG A 258 2.33 -15.71 9.44
C ARG A 258 3.68 -15.05 9.43
N PRO A 259 4.63 -15.45 10.29
CA PRO A 259 5.93 -14.80 10.36
C PRO A 259 6.89 -15.24 9.25
N ASP A 260 6.63 -16.36 8.60
CA ASP A 260 7.56 -17.12 7.75
C ASP A 260 7.06 -17.35 6.32
N ALA A 261 5.79 -17.07 6.02
CA ALA A 261 5.21 -17.36 4.71
C ALA A 261 4.14 -16.38 4.27
N ARG A 262 4.13 -16.03 2.99
CA ARG A 262 3.05 -15.27 2.34
C ARG A 262 1.89 -16.21 2.00
N ARG A 263 1.18 -16.64 3.04
CA ARG A 263 0.07 -17.59 2.95
C ARG A 263 -1.07 -17.18 3.86
N GLY A 264 -2.28 -17.17 3.34
CA GLY A 264 -3.48 -16.77 4.06
C GLY A 264 -3.54 -15.24 4.23
N LEU A 265 -4.30 -14.58 3.37
CA LEU A 265 -4.56 -13.15 3.46
C LEU A 265 -5.88 -12.91 4.19
N TYR A 266 -5.88 -12.04 5.18
CA TYR A 266 -7.05 -11.72 5.99
C TYR A 266 -7.35 -10.22 6.01
N ALA A 267 -8.64 -9.88 6.03
CA ALA A 267 -9.14 -8.58 6.41
C ALA A 267 -9.49 -8.59 7.91
N TYR A 268 -8.89 -7.69 8.68
CA TYR A 268 -9.18 -7.49 10.10
C TYR A 268 -9.93 -6.18 10.28
N LEU A 269 -10.92 -6.18 11.16
CA LEU A 269 -11.69 -4.99 11.49
C LEU A 269 -11.43 -4.57 12.93
N GLY A 270 -11.12 -3.28 13.09
CA GLY A 270 -10.85 -2.65 14.37
C GLY A 270 -12.09 -2.45 15.23
N ASP A 271 -11.87 -2.30 16.52
CA ASP A 271 -12.88 -1.90 17.49
C ASP A 271 -13.20 -0.39 17.34
N ASN A 272 -14.47 0.00 17.46
CA ASN A 272 -14.86 1.42 17.43
C ASN A 272 -14.44 2.19 18.68
N GLU A 273 -14.36 1.49 19.82
CA GLU A 273 -14.10 2.12 21.12
C GLU A 273 -12.61 2.15 21.45
N ASN A 274 -11.81 1.29 20.79
CA ASN A 274 -10.38 1.12 21.09
C ASN A 274 -9.57 1.06 19.80
N ASP A 275 -9.16 2.22 19.34
CA ASP A 275 -8.39 2.38 18.11
C ASP A 275 -7.08 1.57 18.16
N GLY A 276 -6.84 0.82 17.09
CA GLY A 276 -5.66 -0.04 16.99
C GLY A 276 -5.82 -1.45 17.60
N ARG A 277 -7.03 -1.80 18.06
CA ARG A 277 -7.40 -3.15 18.50
C ARG A 277 -8.30 -3.82 17.47
N PHE A 278 -7.91 -4.98 16.93
CA PHE A 278 -8.65 -5.72 15.91
C PHE A 278 -9.34 -6.93 16.53
N THR A 279 -10.65 -6.96 16.42
CA THR A 279 -11.53 -7.92 17.11
C THR A 279 -12.24 -8.88 16.17
N HIS A 280 -12.18 -8.64 14.87
CA HIS A 280 -12.82 -9.47 13.84
C HIS A 280 -11.86 -9.71 12.69
N ARG A 281 -12.01 -10.85 12.01
CA ARG A 281 -11.24 -11.15 10.79
C ARG A 281 -12.04 -11.99 9.80
N LEU A 282 -11.85 -11.73 8.52
CA LEU A 282 -12.36 -12.51 7.41
C LEU A 282 -11.20 -13.02 6.56
N LEU A 283 -11.20 -14.32 6.25
CA LEU A 283 -10.23 -14.89 5.32
C LEU A 283 -10.59 -14.47 3.89
N LEU A 284 -9.64 -13.81 3.21
CA LEU A 284 -9.77 -13.39 1.81
C LEU A 284 -9.24 -14.48 0.86
N ASP A 285 -8.04 -14.99 1.12
CA ASP A 285 -7.39 -16.01 0.30
C ASP A 285 -6.49 -16.90 1.17
N GLU A 286 -6.72 -18.21 1.19
CA GLU A 286 -5.97 -19.17 2.00
C GLU A 286 -4.70 -19.71 1.33
N ARG A 287 -4.53 -19.43 0.03
CA ARG A 287 -3.48 -20.03 -0.80
C ARG A 287 -2.09 -19.48 -0.45
N ASP A 288 -1.08 -20.17 -0.99
CA ASP A 288 0.31 -19.74 -0.92
C ASP A 288 0.59 -18.61 -1.93
N ALA A 289 1.68 -17.87 -1.67
CA ALA A 289 2.20 -16.80 -2.50
C ALA A 289 1.24 -15.62 -2.70
N VAL A 290 0.31 -15.39 -1.74
CA VAL A 290 -0.58 -14.22 -1.72
C VAL A 290 0.11 -13.05 -1.04
N SER A 291 0.04 -11.85 -1.64
CA SER A 291 0.75 -10.69 -1.09
C SER A 291 0.24 -9.37 -1.64
N TYR A 292 0.74 -8.28 -1.06
CA TYR A 292 0.58 -6.91 -1.53
C TYR A 292 -0.87 -6.45 -1.70
N PRO A 293 -1.66 -6.49 -0.62
CA PRO A 293 -3.02 -5.97 -0.66
C PRO A 293 -3.05 -4.45 -0.82
N ASP A 294 -4.06 -3.97 -1.52
CA ASP A 294 -4.53 -2.59 -1.53
C ASP A 294 -6.05 -2.58 -1.54
N ALA A 295 -6.69 -1.53 -1.02
CA ALA A 295 -8.13 -1.48 -0.97
C ALA A 295 -8.71 -0.07 -1.11
N VAL A 296 -9.98 -0.02 -1.49
CA VAL A 296 -10.82 1.17 -1.52
C VAL A 296 -12.21 0.84 -1.01
N GLU A 297 -12.80 1.75 -0.25
CA GLU A 297 -14.19 1.69 0.19
C GLU A 297 -15.08 2.51 -0.74
N GLY A 298 -16.17 1.92 -1.22
CA GLY A 298 -17.19 2.60 -1.99
C GLY A 298 -18.22 3.33 -1.10
N PRO A 299 -19.06 4.22 -1.67
CA PRO A 299 -20.07 4.98 -0.92
C PRO A 299 -21.10 4.10 -0.18
N SER A 300 -21.34 2.88 -0.67
CA SER A 300 -22.23 1.90 -0.05
C SER A 300 -21.58 1.11 1.09
N GLY A 301 -20.33 1.42 1.48
CA GLY A 301 -19.58 0.66 2.47
C GLY A 301 -18.93 -0.62 1.94
N VAL A 302 -19.12 -0.95 0.66
CA VAL A 302 -18.48 -2.12 0.05
C VAL A 302 -17.00 -1.86 -0.14
N ILE A 303 -16.17 -2.75 0.37
CA ILE A 303 -14.73 -2.71 0.26
C ILE A 303 -14.30 -3.51 -0.97
N ARG A 304 -13.49 -2.90 -1.82
CA ARG A 304 -12.83 -3.53 -2.96
C ARG A 304 -11.36 -3.71 -2.60
N CYS A 305 -10.94 -4.94 -2.38
CA CYS A 305 -9.56 -5.32 -2.04
C CYS A 305 -8.91 -6.05 -3.21
N VAL A 306 -7.74 -5.59 -3.65
CA VAL A 306 -6.91 -6.32 -4.61
C VAL A 306 -5.66 -6.85 -3.93
N HIS A 307 -5.13 -7.96 -4.45
CA HIS A 307 -3.83 -8.48 -4.08
C HIS A 307 -3.23 -9.28 -5.24
N ASP A 308 -1.95 -9.58 -5.17
CA ASP A 308 -1.32 -10.49 -6.13
C ASP A 308 -1.19 -11.90 -5.57
N ARG A 309 -1.06 -12.86 -6.49
CA ARG A 309 -0.72 -14.24 -6.17
C ARG A 309 0.23 -14.81 -7.22
N ASP A 310 1.28 -15.50 -6.72
CA ASP A 310 2.22 -16.28 -7.53
C ASP A 310 2.75 -15.55 -8.76
N ARG A 311 3.43 -14.44 -8.51
CA ARG A 311 3.89 -13.44 -9.50
C ARG A 311 4.65 -14.02 -10.68
N GLN A 312 5.44 -15.08 -10.46
CA GLN A 312 6.23 -15.75 -11.49
C GLN A 312 5.51 -16.93 -12.13
N GLY A 313 4.60 -17.60 -11.39
CA GLY A 313 3.79 -18.72 -11.87
C GLY A 313 2.56 -18.23 -12.65
N VAL A 314 1.37 -18.32 -12.06
CA VAL A 314 0.11 -17.88 -12.68
C VAL A 314 -0.01 -16.35 -12.78
N GLY A 315 0.61 -15.62 -11.87
CA GLY A 315 0.63 -14.16 -11.83
C GLY A 315 -0.78 -13.56 -11.80
N GLU A 316 -1.60 -13.96 -10.83
CA GLU A 316 -2.96 -13.44 -10.69
C GLU A 316 -2.97 -12.09 -9.98
N ILE A 317 -3.79 -11.16 -10.49
CA ILE A 317 -4.27 -9.97 -9.79
C ILE A 317 -5.73 -10.23 -9.45
N ILE A 318 -6.06 -10.28 -8.18
CA ILE A 318 -7.34 -10.77 -7.65
C ILE A 318 -8.08 -9.64 -6.96
N LEU A 319 -9.37 -9.54 -7.20
CA LEU A 319 -10.29 -8.63 -6.53
C LEU A 319 -11.20 -9.40 -5.57
N HIS A 320 -11.29 -8.93 -4.35
CA HIS A 320 -12.34 -9.31 -3.40
C HIS A 320 -13.28 -8.11 -3.18
N SER A 321 -14.56 -8.39 -3.26
CA SER A 321 -15.64 -7.46 -2.92
C SER A 321 -16.32 -7.96 -1.67
N LEU A 322 -16.28 -7.18 -0.59
CA LEU A 322 -16.80 -7.58 0.72
C LEU A 322 -17.46 -6.39 1.44
N GLU A 323 -18.38 -6.69 2.33
CA GLU A 323 -19.04 -5.72 3.20
C GLU A 323 -18.46 -5.77 4.62
N VAL A 324 -18.55 -4.67 5.33
CA VAL A 324 -18.11 -4.57 6.74
C VAL A 324 -18.81 -5.62 7.60
N ASP A 325 -20.09 -5.86 7.36
CA ASP A 325 -20.90 -6.82 8.12
C ASP A 325 -20.38 -8.26 7.95
N GLU A 326 -19.89 -8.64 6.78
CA GLU A 326 -19.30 -9.97 6.56
C GLU A 326 -18.05 -10.19 7.44
N ILE A 327 -17.29 -9.13 7.75
CA ILE A 327 -16.17 -9.21 8.69
C ILE A 327 -16.68 -9.25 10.14
N LEU A 328 -17.71 -8.46 10.47
CA LEU A 328 -18.31 -8.42 11.81
C LEU A 328 -18.94 -9.74 12.23
N GLU A 329 -19.39 -10.57 11.30
CA GLU A 329 -19.89 -11.92 11.55
C GLU A 329 -18.79 -12.90 11.98
N GLN A 330 -17.51 -12.50 11.92
CA GLN A 330 -16.35 -13.38 12.19
C GLN A 330 -15.50 -12.84 13.37
N PRO A 331 -16.03 -12.87 14.61
CA PRO A 331 -15.31 -12.38 15.78
C PRO A 331 -14.08 -13.25 16.08
N LEU A 332 -13.01 -12.63 16.52
CA LEU A 332 -11.83 -13.30 17.07
C LEU A 332 -12.13 -13.77 18.50
N ALA A 333 -11.60 -14.94 18.84
CA ALA A 333 -11.56 -15.34 20.24
C ALA A 333 -10.71 -14.33 21.06
N PRO A 334 -11.00 -14.09 22.34
CA PRO A 334 -10.32 -13.08 23.15
C PRO A 334 -8.78 -13.16 23.12
N GLN A 335 -8.24 -14.38 23.06
CA GLN A 335 -6.78 -14.63 22.98
C GLN A 335 -6.18 -14.33 21.60
N ASP A 336 -6.98 -14.24 20.55
CA ASP A 336 -6.56 -14.01 19.17
C ASP A 336 -6.72 -12.55 18.73
N VAL A 337 -7.23 -11.70 19.63
CA VAL A 337 -7.38 -10.27 19.39
C VAL A 337 -6.01 -9.64 19.19
N LEU A 338 -5.85 -8.92 18.08
CA LEU A 338 -4.61 -8.25 17.73
C LEU A 338 -4.60 -6.79 18.21
N THR A 339 -3.42 -6.26 18.53
CA THR A 339 -3.27 -4.84 18.87
C THR A 339 -1.99 -4.26 18.29
N ILE A 340 -2.08 -3.01 17.84
CA ILE A 340 -0.90 -2.25 17.40
C ILE A 340 0.03 -2.01 18.59
N ASN A 341 -0.52 -1.69 19.76
CA ASN A 341 0.22 -1.36 20.98
C ASN A 341 0.42 -2.58 21.87
N ALA A 342 0.97 -3.69 21.33
CA ALA A 342 1.34 -4.83 22.16
C ALA A 342 2.41 -4.43 23.18
N THR A 343 2.20 -4.80 24.46
CA THR A 343 3.26 -4.68 25.44
C THR A 343 4.35 -5.73 25.18
N PRO A 344 5.64 -5.44 25.45
CA PRO A 344 6.75 -6.38 25.22
C PRO A 344 6.64 -7.73 25.95
N THR A 345 5.69 -7.87 26.86
CA THR A 345 5.42 -9.09 27.65
C THR A 345 4.54 -10.12 26.97
N ASP A 346 4.04 -9.84 25.78
CA ASP A 346 3.18 -10.78 25.06
C ASP A 346 4.02 -11.85 24.34
N THR A 347 4.40 -12.89 25.12
CA THR A 347 5.25 -14.02 24.67
C THR A 347 4.58 -14.91 23.61
N ARG A 348 3.32 -14.66 23.24
CA ARG A 348 2.59 -15.43 22.21
C ARG A 348 3.16 -15.25 20.80
N TYR A 349 4.07 -14.30 20.63
CA TYR A 349 4.63 -13.90 19.32
C TYR A 349 6.18 -14.00 19.27
N LEU A 350 6.78 -14.67 20.25
CA LEU A 350 8.21 -15.01 20.26
C LEU A 350 8.43 -16.40 19.62
#